data_8b60fbbdb2841b994f930b8fe287c74f
#
_entry.id   8b60fbbdb2841b994f930b8fe287c74f
#
_cell.length_a   1.000
_cell.length_b   1.000
_cell.length_c   1.000
_cell.angle_alpha   90.00
_cell.angle_beta   90.00
_cell.angle_gamma   90.00
#
_symmetry.space_group_name_H-M   'P 1'
#
loop_
_entity.id
_entity.type
_entity.pdbx_description
1 polymer ?
#
loop_
_entity_poly.entity_id
_entity_poly.type
_entity_poly.pdbx_seq_one_letter_code
_entity_poly.pdbx_strand_id
1 'polypeptide(L)'
;MIVKVIGAFIAIAAFAILLESPKRYLWCAGVVGAVGWLVYLVCEKAGADEVLATFFSAMAIAIVSHIFARVFKAPVTVFLIAGILPTVPGAGMYRIAYNIIAGNSELAAHYLITTLELAGAIAIAIFLVDAMFRVSHRGWKQNSLRYDGKMNEKQL
;
A
#
# COMPACT_ATOMS: atom_id res chain seq x y z
N MET A 1 5.30 -10.18 -18.27
CA MET A 1 5.22 -9.01 -17.42
C MET A 1 3.88 -8.27 -17.59
N ILE A 2 3.54 -7.78 -18.78
CA ILE A 2 2.30 -7.05 -19.07
C ILE A 2 1.04 -7.81 -18.63
N VAL A 3 0.92 -9.08 -18.98
CA VAL A 3 -0.24 -9.93 -18.63
C VAL A 3 -0.45 -10.02 -17.11
N LYS A 4 0.64 -10.13 -16.33
CA LYS A 4 0.57 -10.16 -14.86
C LYS A 4 0.07 -8.84 -14.28
N VAL A 5 0.48 -7.70 -14.85
CA VAL A 5 0.06 -6.35 -14.42
C VAL A 5 -1.41 -6.10 -14.77
N ILE A 6 -1.85 -6.51 -15.96
CA ILE A 6 -3.27 -6.43 -16.34
C ILE A 6 -4.12 -7.33 -15.43
N GLY A 7 -3.65 -8.54 -15.13
CA GLY A 7 -4.30 -9.44 -14.18
C GLY A 7 -4.44 -8.83 -12.79
N ALA A 8 -3.41 -8.17 -12.28
CA ALA A 8 -3.45 -7.46 -11.01
C ALA A 8 -4.45 -6.30 -11.04
N PHE A 9 -4.49 -5.52 -12.12
CA PHE A 9 -5.47 -4.44 -12.29
C PHE A 9 -6.91 -4.96 -12.20
N ILE A 10 -7.22 -6.03 -12.94
CA ILE A 10 -8.57 -6.62 -12.97
C ILE A 10 -8.93 -7.20 -11.59
N ALA A 11 -8.00 -7.94 -10.97
CA ALA A 11 -8.21 -8.53 -9.66
C ALA A 11 -8.52 -7.46 -8.60
N ILE A 12 -7.76 -6.36 -8.58
CA ILE A 12 -7.94 -5.30 -7.59
C ILE A 12 -9.21 -4.51 -7.86
N ALA A 13 -9.56 -4.23 -9.11
CA ALA A 13 -10.82 -3.62 -9.45
C ALA A 13 -12.01 -4.50 -8.98
N ALA A 14 -11.91 -5.81 -9.14
CA ALA A 14 -12.91 -6.77 -8.65
C ALA A 14 -12.97 -6.78 -7.10
N PHE A 15 -11.84 -6.79 -6.41
CA PHE A 15 -11.79 -6.67 -4.95
C PHE A 15 -12.35 -5.34 -4.45
N ALA A 16 -12.10 -4.24 -5.14
CA ALA A 16 -12.68 -2.95 -4.78
C ALA A 16 -14.21 -2.95 -4.86
N ILE A 17 -14.79 -3.71 -5.79
CA ILE A 17 -16.24 -3.94 -5.86
C ILE A 17 -16.71 -4.74 -4.65
N LEU A 18 -16.00 -5.82 -4.29
CA LEU A 18 -16.33 -6.67 -3.14
C LEU A 18 -16.25 -5.90 -1.81
N LEU A 19 -15.33 -4.93 -1.72
CA LEU A 19 -15.17 -4.03 -0.57
C LEU A 19 -16.17 -2.85 -0.58
N GLU A 20 -17.18 -2.87 -1.45
CA GLU A 20 -18.20 -1.83 -1.59
C GLU A 20 -17.61 -0.43 -1.82
N SER A 21 -16.43 -0.35 -2.43
CA SER A 21 -15.81 0.93 -2.77
C SER A 21 -16.69 1.70 -3.78
N PRO A 22 -16.79 3.04 -3.66
CA PRO A 22 -17.58 3.83 -4.59
C PRO A 22 -17.17 3.58 -6.04
N LYS A 23 -18.14 3.28 -6.92
CA LYS A 23 -17.90 2.89 -8.32
C LYS A 23 -16.99 3.84 -9.09
N ARG A 24 -17.00 5.13 -8.74
CA ARG A 24 -16.15 6.16 -9.35
C ARG A 24 -14.65 5.96 -9.09
N TYR A 25 -14.26 5.19 -8.07
CA TYR A 25 -12.86 4.98 -7.68
C TYR A 25 -12.31 3.61 -8.07
N LEU A 26 -13.13 2.73 -8.67
CA LEU A 26 -12.71 1.38 -9.05
C LEU A 26 -11.50 1.37 -9.99
N TRP A 27 -11.50 2.26 -10.98
CA TRP A 27 -10.38 2.44 -11.90
C TRP A 27 -9.10 2.87 -11.17
N CYS A 28 -9.24 3.81 -10.25
CA CYS A 28 -8.12 4.30 -9.47
C CYS A 28 -7.55 3.18 -8.57
N ALA A 29 -8.39 2.39 -7.92
CA ALA A 29 -7.97 1.25 -7.13
C ALA A 29 -7.22 0.21 -8.00
N GLY A 30 -7.75 -0.10 -9.19
CA GLY A 30 -7.07 -0.97 -10.15
C GLY A 30 -5.69 -0.46 -10.55
N VAL A 31 -5.56 0.85 -10.81
CA VAL A 31 -4.27 1.49 -11.15
C VAL A 31 -3.29 1.40 -9.98
N VAL A 32 -3.74 1.66 -8.74
CA VAL A 32 -2.88 1.53 -7.54
C VAL A 32 -2.28 0.14 -7.44
N GLY A 33 -3.09 -0.88 -7.60
CA GLY A 33 -2.60 -2.24 -7.54
C GLY A 33 -1.73 -2.66 -8.71
N ALA A 34 -2.05 -2.19 -9.92
CA ALA A 34 -1.22 -2.44 -11.09
C ALA A 34 0.18 -1.84 -10.93
N VAL A 35 0.28 -0.62 -10.38
CA VAL A 35 1.56 0.03 -10.06
C VAL A 35 2.32 -0.75 -9.00
N GLY A 36 1.66 -1.14 -7.90
CA GLY A 36 2.29 -1.95 -6.86
C GLY A 36 2.84 -3.25 -7.40
N TRP A 37 2.05 -3.99 -8.18
CA TRP A 37 2.49 -5.24 -8.80
C TRP A 37 3.62 -5.06 -9.81
N LEU A 38 3.60 -3.97 -10.56
CA LEU A 38 4.68 -3.62 -11.50
C LEU A 38 5.99 -3.38 -10.75
N VAL A 39 5.95 -2.62 -9.65
CA VAL A 39 7.14 -2.37 -8.81
C VAL A 39 7.67 -3.68 -8.23
N TYR A 40 6.79 -4.54 -7.70
CA TYR A 40 7.16 -5.86 -7.22
C TYR A 40 7.93 -6.66 -8.28
N LEU A 41 7.36 -6.78 -9.50
CA LEU A 41 7.97 -7.53 -10.61
C LEU A 41 9.31 -6.92 -11.08
N VAL A 42 9.48 -5.61 -11.00
CA VAL A 42 10.74 -4.94 -11.34
C VAL A 42 11.81 -5.26 -10.30
N CYS A 43 11.46 -5.19 -9.02
CA CYS A 43 12.37 -5.53 -7.92
C CYS A 43 12.79 -7.01 -7.97
N GLU A 44 11.84 -7.92 -8.20
CA GLU A 44 12.10 -9.36 -8.39
C GLU A 44 13.10 -9.60 -9.53
N LYS A 45 12.91 -8.94 -10.68
CA LYS A 45 13.83 -9.05 -11.83
C LYS A 45 15.21 -8.45 -11.56
N ALA A 46 15.29 -7.43 -10.71
CA ALA A 46 16.54 -6.83 -10.30
C ALA A 46 17.32 -7.70 -9.27
N GLY A 47 16.75 -8.85 -8.87
CA GLY A 47 17.38 -9.77 -7.91
C GLY A 47 17.13 -9.38 -6.45
N ALA A 48 16.16 -8.51 -6.17
CA ALA A 48 15.76 -8.20 -4.80
C ALA A 48 15.07 -9.40 -4.15
N ASP A 49 15.32 -9.59 -2.85
CA ASP A 49 14.62 -10.56 -2.03
C ASP A 49 13.12 -10.27 -1.95
N GLU A 50 12.30 -11.31 -1.70
CA GLU A 50 10.84 -11.19 -1.65
C GLU A 50 10.36 -10.13 -0.65
N VAL A 51 11.04 -10.01 0.50
CA VAL A 51 10.72 -9.03 1.54
C VAL A 51 10.96 -7.60 1.03
N LEU A 52 12.12 -7.37 0.38
CA LEU A 52 12.44 -6.06 -0.20
C LEU A 52 11.53 -5.69 -1.35
N ALA A 53 11.21 -6.64 -2.23
CA ALA A 53 10.28 -6.43 -3.34
C ALA A 53 8.89 -6.05 -2.82
N THR A 54 8.42 -6.73 -1.77
CA THR A 54 7.15 -6.45 -1.10
C THR A 54 7.15 -5.08 -0.42
N PHE A 55 8.25 -4.71 0.24
CA PHE A 55 8.42 -3.39 0.86
C PHE A 55 8.28 -2.25 -0.16
N PHE A 56 9.03 -2.31 -1.26
CA PHE A 56 8.96 -1.27 -2.30
C PHE A 56 7.61 -1.24 -3.01
N SER A 57 6.99 -2.39 -3.23
CA SER A 57 5.63 -2.50 -3.78
C SER A 57 4.63 -1.80 -2.86
N ALA A 58 4.64 -2.11 -1.56
CA ALA A 58 3.75 -1.49 -0.57
C ALA A 58 3.97 0.02 -0.46
N MET A 59 5.24 0.48 -0.55
CA MET A 59 5.58 1.90 -0.56
C MET A 59 4.99 2.60 -1.78
N ALA A 60 5.11 2.02 -2.97
CA ALA A 60 4.53 2.57 -4.20
C ALA A 60 3.00 2.64 -4.12
N ILE A 61 2.34 1.57 -3.64
CA ILE A 61 0.90 1.53 -3.38
C ILE A 61 0.47 2.67 -2.45
N ALA A 62 1.18 2.84 -1.32
CA ALA A 62 0.85 3.87 -0.36
C ALA A 62 1.01 5.28 -0.96
N ILE A 63 2.10 5.57 -1.68
CA ILE A 63 2.34 6.86 -2.33
C ILE A 63 1.22 7.19 -3.32
N VAL A 64 0.89 6.26 -4.23
CA VAL A 64 -0.14 6.49 -5.26
C VAL A 64 -1.52 6.64 -4.61
N SER A 65 -1.82 5.89 -3.54
CA SER A 65 -3.05 6.01 -2.77
C SER A 65 -3.18 7.40 -2.12
N HIS A 66 -2.12 7.93 -1.54
CA HIS A 66 -2.10 9.29 -0.99
C HIS A 66 -2.29 10.37 -2.06
N ILE A 67 -1.69 10.20 -3.24
CA ILE A 67 -1.87 11.11 -4.37
C ILE A 67 -3.33 11.12 -4.82
N PHE A 68 -3.92 9.94 -5.05
CA PHE A 68 -5.32 9.83 -5.47
C PHE A 68 -6.29 10.35 -4.41
N ALA A 69 -6.04 10.06 -3.13
CA ALA A 69 -6.85 10.60 -2.03
C ALA A 69 -6.91 12.14 -2.05
N ARG A 70 -5.80 12.80 -2.37
CA ARG A 70 -5.73 14.27 -2.49
C ARG A 70 -6.43 14.79 -3.73
N VAL A 71 -6.18 14.15 -4.89
CA VAL A 71 -6.78 14.55 -6.17
C VAL A 71 -8.31 14.42 -6.12
N PHE A 72 -8.80 13.31 -5.60
CA PHE A 72 -10.23 13.01 -5.54
C PHE A 72 -10.92 13.48 -4.26
N LYS A 73 -10.17 14.07 -3.31
CA LYS A 73 -10.68 14.49 -1.98
C LYS A 73 -11.42 13.36 -1.26
N ALA A 74 -10.87 12.15 -1.33
CA ALA A 74 -11.42 10.94 -0.75
C ALA A 74 -10.48 10.39 0.35
N PRO A 75 -10.98 9.56 1.27
CA PRO A 75 -10.12 8.90 2.26
C PRO A 75 -9.06 8.02 1.60
N VAL A 76 -7.82 8.06 2.09
CA VAL A 76 -6.69 7.25 1.57
C VAL A 76 -7.01 5.75 1.61
N THR A 77 -7.75 5.33 2.65
CA THR A 77 -8.13 3.93 2.87
C THR A 77 -8.89 3.30 1.71
N VAL A 78 -9.68 4.10 0.97
CA VAL A 78 -10.44 3.63 -0.20
C VAL A 78 -9.50 3.05 -1.29
N PHE A 79 -8.36 3.67 -1.48
CA PHE A 79 -7.38 3.26 -2.48
C PHE A 79 -6.35 2.28 -1.91
N LEU A 80 -5.90 2.54 -0.68
CA LEU A 80 -4.85 1.78 -0.01
C LEU A 80 -5.28 0.34 0.29
N ILE A 81 -6.47 0.14 0.88
CA ILE A 81 -6.94 -1.19 1.28
C ILE A 81 -7.12 -2.08 0.04
N ALA A 82 -7.77 -1.55 -1.00
CA ALA A 82 -7.93 -2.32 -2.24
C ALA A 82 -6.58 -2.62 -2.91
N GLY A 83 -5.69 -1.61 -2.97
CA GLY A 83 -4.40 -1.73 -3.65
C GLY A 83 -3.42 -2.69 -3.00
N ILE A 84 -3.46 -2.84 -1.65
CA ILE A 84 -2.49 -3.67 -0.92
C ILE A 84 -2.84 -5.16 -0.93
N LEU A 85 -4.10 -5.52 -1.21
CA LEU A 85 -4.58 -6.90 -1.16
C LEU A 85 -3.68 -7.93 -1.87
N PRO A 86 -3.13 -7.67 -3.07
CA PRO A 86 -2.26 -8.64 -3.74
C PRO A 86 -0.92 -8.88 -3.06
N THR A 87 -0.47 -7.93 -2.23
CA THR A 87 0.81 -8.04 -1.52
C THR A 87 0.66 -8.68 -0.15
N VAL A 88 -0.58 -8.83 0.35
CA VAL A 88 -0.84 -9.52 1.62
C VAL A 88 -0.42 -10.98 1.50
N PRO A 89 0.38 -11.53 2.44
CA PRO A 89 0.94 -12.87 2.35
C PRO A 89 -0.09 -13.96 2.70
N GLY A 90 -1.22 -14.00 1.96
CA GLY A 90 -2.31 -14.95 2.19
C GLY A 90 -1.92 -16.41 1.97
N ALA A 91 -1.07 -16.67 0.97
CA ALA A 91 -0.54 -18.01 0.73
C ALA A 91 0.34 -18.51 1.88
N GLY A 92 1.12 -17.61 2.50
CA GLY A 92 1.90 -17.92 3.70
C GLY A 92 1.01 -18.33 4.87
N MET A 93 -0.04 -17.56 5.14
CA MET A 93 -1.02 -17.86 6.19
C MET A 93 -1.70 -19.22 5.98
N TYR A 94 -2.08 -19.54 4.74
CA TYR A 94 -2.63 -20.85 4.40
C TYR A 94 -1.62 -21.98 4.67
N ARG A 95 -0.36 -21.81 4.26
CA ARG A 95 0.70 -22.82 4.46
C ARG A 95 0.99 -23.05 5.94
N ILE A 96 0.94 -22.01 6.77
CA ILE A 96 1.08 -22.13 8.23
C ILE A 96 -0.02 -23.05 8.76
N ALA A 97 -1.29 -22.74 8.50
CA ALA A 97 -2.43 -23.51 8.97
C ALA A 97 -2.38 -24.96 8.49
N TYR A 98 -2.08 -25.19 7.21
CA TYR A 98 -1.95 -26.51 6.63
C TYR A 98 -0.88 -27.36 7.32
N ASN A 99 0.32 -26.80 7.55
CA ASN A 99 1.42 -27.55 8.17
C ASN A 99 1.19 -27.82 9.67
N ILE A 100 0.48 -26.91 10.37
CA ILE A 100 0.05 -27.19 11.75
C ILE A 100 -0.87 -28.40 11.78
N ILE A 101 -1.88 -28.45 10.91
CA ILE A 101 -2.84 -29.56 10.84
C ILE A 101 -2.16 -30.86 10.41
N ALA A 102 -1.19 -30.78 9.50
CA ALA A 102 -0.42 -31.92 9.01
C ALA A 102 0.65 -32.43 10.01
N GLY A 103 0.82 -31.75 11.18
CA GLY A 103 1.81 -32.10 12.18
C GLY A 103 3.26 -31.72 11.85
N ASN A 104 3.48 -30.93 10.81
CA ASN A 104 4.80 -30.49 10.36
C ASN A 104 5.22 -29.15 11.04
N SER A 105 5.55 -29.19 12.31
CA SER A 105 5.83 -27.99 13.12
C SER A 105 7.01 -27.16 12.60
N GLU A 106 8.05 -27.77 12.04
CA GLU A 106 9.21 -27.04 11.47
C GLU A 106 8.81 -26.21 10.25
N LEU A 107 8.05 -26.77 9.32
CA LEU A 107 7.57 -26.05 8.15
C LEU A 107 6.56 -24.97 8.54
N ALA A 108 5.72 -25.23 9.51
CA ALA A 108 4.79 -24.24 10.03
C ALA A 108 5.54 -23.04 10.63
N ALA A 109 6.57 -23.26 11.42
CA ALA A 109 7.42 -22.22 12.00
C ALA A 109 8.16 -21.43 10.91
N HIS A 110 8.72 -22.08 9.92
CA HIS A 110 9.38 -21.43 8.78
C HIS A 110 8.45 -20.47 8.03
N TYR A 111 7.25 -20.95 7.65
CA TYR A 111 6.26 -20.11 6.97
C TYR A 111 5.73 -18.97 7.86
N LEU A 112 5.64 -19.20 9.17
CA LEU A 112 5.24 -18.17 10.13
C LEU A 112 6.25 -17.01 10.14
N ILE A 113 7.55 -17.31 10.23
CA ILE A 113 8.61 -16.30 10.22
C ILE A 113 8.57 -15.49 8.92
N THR A 114 8.58 -16.16 7.77
CA THR A 114 8.54 -15.49 6.46
C THR A 114 7.28 -14.63 6.29
N THR A 115 6.13 -15.13 6.76
CA THR A 115 4.87 -14.36 6.69
C THR A 115 4.91 -13.11 7.57
N LEU A 116 5.52 -13.20 8.76
CA LEU A 116 5.72 -12.05 9.66
C LEU A 116 6.69 -11.03 9.08
N GLU A 117 7.76 -11.47 8.44
CA GLU A 117 8.72 -10.59 7.74
C GLU A 117 8.02 -9.78 6.63
N LEU A 118 7.23 -10.44 5.79
CA LEU A 118 6.44 -9.80 4.74
C LEU A 118 5.41 -8.81 5.30
N ALA A 119 4.66 -9.23 6.33
CA ALA A 119 3.68 -8.36 6.97
C ALA A 119 4.33 -7.14 7.64
N GLY A 120 5.49 -7.34 8.29
CA GLY A 120 6.30 -6.28 8.88
C GLY A 120 6.79 -5.28 7.84
N ALA A 121 7.31 -5.78 6.71
CA ALA A 121 7.77 -4.94 5.60
C ALA A 121 6.63 -4.05 5.06
N ILE A 122 5.43 -4.63 4.85
CA ILE A 122 4.24 -3.89 4.41
C ILE A 122 3.86 -2.81 5.43
N ALA A 123 3.80 -3.16 6.72
CA ALA A 123 3.40 -2.24 7.78
C ALA A 123 4.37 -1.05 7.88
N ILE A 124 5.68 -1.30 7.83
CA ILE A 124 6.71 -0.27 7.88
C ILE A 124 6.63 0.63 6.64
N ALA A 125 6.44 0.06 5.45
CA ALA A 125 6.32 0.83 4.21
C ALA A 125 5.14 1.81 4.25
N ILE A 126 3.96 1.35 4.68
CA ILE A 126 2.77 2.18 4.82
C ILE A 126 3.00 3.27 5.87
N PHE A 127 3.54 2.90 7.03
CA PHE A 127 3.79 3.85 8.12
C PHE A 127 4.75 4.96 7.70
N LEU A 128 5.85 4.63 7.01
CA LEU A 128 6.82 5.61 6.52
C LEU A 128 6.19 6.61 5.56
N VAL A 129 5.41 6.12 4.60
CA VAL A 129 4.72 6.98 3.63
C VAL A 129 3.68 7.85 4.32
N ASP A 130 2.85 7.29 5.21
CA ASP A 130 1.82 8.05 5.94
C ASP A 130 2.47 9.13 6.82
N ALA A 131 3.55 8.82 7.53
CA ALA A 131 4.30 9.77 8.33
C ALA A 131 4.86 10.91 7.47
N MET A 132 5.45 10.61 6.33
CA MET A 132 5.98 11.61 5.39
C MET A 132 4.89 12.57 4.89
N PHE A 133 3.74 12.04 4.52
CA PHE A 133 2.61 12.85 4.05
C PHE A 133 1.97 13.68 5.17
N ARG A 134 1.95 13.21 6.40
CA ARG A 134 1.47 13.99 7.59
C ARG A 134 2.38 15.14 7.94
N VAL A 135 3.70 14.95 7.92
CA VAL A 135 4.68 16.00 8.18
C VAL A 135 4.58 17.12 7.14
N SER A 136 4.46 16.76 5.87
CA SER A 136 4.27 17.71 4.77
C SER A 136 3.03 18.60 4.95
N HIS A 137 1.93 18.05 5.49
CA HIS A 137 0.72 18.81 5.75
C HIS A 137 0.84 19.82 6.91
N ARG A 138 1.60 19.47 7.95
CA ARG A 138 1.80 20.38 9.11
C ARG A 138 2.60 21.61 8.72
N GLY A 139 3.62 21.48 7.89
CA GLY A 139 4.46 22.60 7.42
C GLY A 139 3.66 23.63 6.61
N TRP A 140 2.73 23.18 5.79
CA TRP A 140 1.92 24.09 4.97
C TRP A 140 0.94 24.93 5.80
N LYS A 141 0.30 24.31 6.80
CA LYS A 141 -0.65 24.99 7.69
C LYS A 141 0.03 26.02 8.61
N GLN A 142 1.24 25.77 9.07
CA GLN A 142 2.02 26.73 9.85
C GLN A 142 2.47 27.94 9.03
N ASN A 143 2.85 27.73 7.76
CA ASN A 143 3.21 28.82 6.88
C ASN A 143 2.03 29.73 6.53
N SER A 144 0.83 29.19 6.29
CA SER A 144 -0.34 30.02 6.01
C SER A 144 -0.73 30.91 7.20
N LEU A 145 -0.70 30.38 8.42
CA LEU A 145 -0.98 31.15 9.63
C LEU A 145 0.07 32.25 9.88
N ARG A 146 1.32 31.99 9.50
CA ARG A 146 2.41 32.99 9.62
C ARG A 146 2.28 34.14 8.60
N TYR A 147 1.73 33.85 7.40
CA TYR A 147 1.44 34.87 6.40
C TYR A 147 0.24 35.72 6.79
N ASP A 148 -0.85 35.14 7.30
CA ASP A 148 -2.03 35.86 7.77
C ASP A 148 -1.70 36.78 8.98
N GLY A 149 -0.89 36.28 9.91
CA GLY A 149 -0.42 37.10 11.06
C GLY A 149 0.37 38.34 10.63
N LYS A 150 1.27 38.18 9.65
CA LYS A 150 2.07 39.31 9.12
C LYS A 150 1.26 40.33 8.30
N MET A 151 0.19 39.91 7.69
CA MET A 151 -0.70 40.80 6.94
C MET A 151 -1.56 41.65 7.87
N ASN A 152 -2.01 41.06 8.99
CA ASN A 152 -2.81 41.75 9.99
C ASN A 152 -1.98 42.80 10.79
N GLU A 153 -0.69 42.52 11.02
CA GLU A 153 0.23 43.42 11.69
C GLU A 153 0.62 44.69 10.87
N LYS A 154 0.48 44.62 9.54
CA LYS A 154 0.72 45.73 8.61
C LYS A 154 -0.51 46.63 8.39
N GLN A 155 -1.67 46.24 8.90
CA GLN A 155 -2.92 47.02 8.76
C GLN A 155 -3.30 47.80 10.05
N LEU A 156 -2.52 47.63 11.12
CA LEU A 156 -2.60 48.40 12.35
C LEU A 156 -1.51 49.49 12.38
#